data_9379ead2c9612306f45ff82bd4fb4738
#
_entry.id   9379ead2c9612306f45ff82bd4fb4738
#
_cell.length_a   1.000
_cell.length_b   1.000
_cell.length_c   1.000
_cell.angle_alpha   90.00
_cell.angle_beta   90.00
_cell.angle_gamma   90.00
#
_symmetry.space_group_name_H-M   'P 1'
#
loop_
_entity.id
_entity.type
_entity.pdbx_description
1 polymer ?
#
loop_
_entity_poly.entity_id
_entity_poly.type
_entity_poly.pdbx_seq_one_letter_code
_entity_poly.pdbx_strand_id
1 'polypeptide(L)'
;VDLDALLSGTQAPTAEQPTAAPTEVTQPRPTSAPRAEVVPVLDENCVNCHTNQEMLMTLATEAEEPLSTGEGWGSVPPMEAWEKVLISKEAVTTGVHAFISCTDCHGGNDVEDMEEAHVGLIADPSDAPTSVCGECHTDVQAAHNGSLHQTLAGFDTALHQRSIPENHPALDEMQANNCSSCHASCGDCHISQPMPVGGGLLAGHQFVQEPPMTQTCTACHGSRVGNEYTGGNEGIPADVHFTQGEMTCVACHNGNEMHGQGLAVSHRFQGTRTPRCESCHEAALTVAAGIEEHTIHGQDVACQVCHSVEYTNCSGCHVQQTEDGVPYYEMDPPWMEFRIGLNTNRTPERPWQYILVRHVPITPDSFDFYGENLLPNFNARPTWLETTPHNIQRVTPQAERCENCHGNPDIFLTLDAVAEDELEANRSVIVSEPPSLTLLDQVQRAPQDEPQQPTSED
;
A
#
# COMPACT_ATOMS: atom_id res chain seq x y z
N VAL A 1 7.69 -53.79 -0.85
CA VAL A 1 6.53 -52.98 -1.19
C VAL A 1 6.78 -52.53 -2.61
N ASP A 2 5.98 -53.05 -3.51
CA ASP A 2 6.13 -52.98 -4.95
C ASP A 2 5.74 -51.60 -5.46
N LEU A 3 6.67 -50.87 -6.09
CA LEU A 3 6.49 -49.50 -6.58
C LEU A 3 5.75 -49.41 -7.92
N ASP A 4 5.51 -50.55 -8.59
CA ASP A 4 4.89 -50.64 -9.92
C ASP A 4 3.34 -50.60 -9.90
N ALA A 5 2.73 -50.67 -8.71
CA ALA A 5 1.27 -50.68 -8.58
C ALA A 5 0.62 -49.27 -8.47
N LEU A 6 1.40 -48.17 -8.49
CA LEU A 6 0.91 -46.82 -8.34
C LEU A 6 0.87 -46.01 -9.64
N LEU A 7 1.20 -46.59 -10.78
CA LEU A 7 1.26 -45.92 -12.09
C LEU A 7 0.16 -46.29 -13.09
N SER A 8 -0.86 -47.05 -12.68
CA SER A 8 -2.01 -47.33 -13.56
C SER A 8 -3.11 -46.28 -13.37
N GLY A 9 -3.09 -45.28 -14.26
CA GLY A 9 -3.98 -44.16 -14.28
C GLY A 9 -5.42 -44.49 -14.64
N THR A 10 -6.29 -43.83 -13.97
CA THR A 10 -7.66 -43.55 -14.43
C THR A 10 -7.66 -42.23 -15.20
N GLN A 11 -8.01 -42.29 -16.49
CA GLN A 11 -8.25 -41.08 -17.30
C GLN A 11 -9.38 -40.25 -16.68
N ALA A 12 -9.07 -38.99 -16.40
CA ALA A 12 -10.07 -37.99 -16.10
C ALA A 12 -10.85 -37.59 -17.36
N PRO A 13 -12.14 -37.29 -17.25
CA PRO A 13 -12.95 -36.89 -18.39
C PRO A 13 -12.46 -35.54 -18.96
N THR A 14 -12.41 -35.48 -20.29
CA THR A 14 -12.11 -34.32 -21.10
C THR A 14 -13.10 -33.18 -20.75
N ALA A 15 -12.62 -32.10 -20.14
CA ALA A 15 -13.40 -30.88 -19.96
C ALA A 15 -13.54 -30.19 -21.33
N GLU A 16 -14.77 -29.90 -21.73
CA GLU A 16 -15.10 -29.06 -22.86
C GLU A 16 -14.48 -27.67 -22.70
N GLN A 17 -13.81 -27.19 -23.74
CA GLN A 17 -13.30 -25.81 -23.80
C GLN A 17 -14.46 -24.81 -23.65
N PRO A 18 -14.35 -23.83 -22.78
CA PRO A 18 -15.32 -22.74 -22.75
C PRO A 18 -15.16 -21.89 -24.01
N THR A 19 -16.26 -21.76 -24.71
CA THR A 19 -16.50 -20.83 -25.82
C THR A 19 -16.11 -19.40 -25.41
N ALA A 20 -15.61 -18.65 -26.39
CA ALA A 20 -15.11 -17.28 -26.31
C ALA A 20 -15.79 -16.39 -25.27
N ALA A 21 -14.97 -15.66 -24.54
CA ALA A 21 -15.40 -14.62 -23.62
C ALA A 21 -16.31 -13.59 -24.35
N PRO A 22 -17.38 -13.14 -23.71
CA PRO A 22 -18.22 -12.09 -24.29
C PRO A 22 -17.40 -10.80 -24.41
N THR A 23 -17.40 -10.22 -25.59
CA THR A 23 -16.88 -8.88 -25.87
C THR A 23 -17.51 -7.91 -24.88
N GLU A 24 -16.69 -7.27 -24.08
CA GLU A 24 -17.11 -6.25 -23.13
C GLU A 24 -17.72 -5.09 -23.92
N VAL A 25 -19.04 -5.04 -23.93
CA VAL A 25 -19.78 -3.90 -24.46
C VAL A 25 -19.57 -2.79 -23.43
N THR A 26 -18.73 -1.83 -23.78
CA THR A 26 -18.63 -0.55 -23.06
C THR A 26 -20.02 0.06 -23.01
N GLN A 27 -20.72 -0.14 -21.92
CA GLN A 27 -21.96 0.58 -21.66
C GLN A 27 -21.62 2.07 -21.54
N PRO A 28 -22.30 2.95 -22.27
CA PRO A 28 -22.12 4.37 -22.05
C PRO A 28 -22.44 4.66 -20.59
N ARG A 29 -21.52 5.37 -19.92
CA ARG A 29 -21.69 5.89 -18.56
C ARG A 29 -23.11 6.48 -18.47
N PRO A 30 -23.96 6.05 -17.56
CA PRO A 30 -25.29 6.61 -17.46
C PRO A 30 -25.15 8.11 -17.25
N THR A 31 -25.67 8.90 -18.18
CA THR A 31 -25.86 10.34 -17.97
C THR A 31 -26.68 10.45 -16.70
N SER A 32 -26.11 11.06 -15.67
CA SER A 32 -26.78 11.29 -14.41
C SER A 32 -28.15 11.88 -14.70
N ALA A 33 -29.21 11.16 -14.29
CA ALA A 33 -30.54 11.74 -14.23
C ALA A 33 -30.46 13.07 -13.44
N PRO A 34 -31.26 14.09 -13.76
CA PRO A 34 -31.26 15.31 -12.99
C PRO A 34 -31.50 14.92 -11.52
N ARG A 35 -30.50 15.22 -10.69
CA ARG A 35 -30.51 14.92 -9.27
C ARG A 35 -31.71 15.67 -8.67
N ALA A 36 -32.62 14.95 -8.02
CA ALA A 36 -33.67 15.60 -7.27
C ALA A 36 -33.02 16.64 -6.35
N GLU A 37 -33.65 17.84 -6.26
CA GLU A 37 -33.16 18.90 -5.38
C GLU A 37 -33.15 18.37 -3.96
N VAL A 38 -31.94 18.14 -3.44
CA VAL A 38 -31.75 17.65 -2.06
C VAL A 38 -32.05 18.83 -1.16
N VAL A 39 -33.08 18.71 -0.32
CA VAL A 39 -33.36 19.69 0.73
C VAL A 39 -32.41 19.39 1.88
N PRO A 40 -31.48 20.29 2.23
CA PRO A 40 -30.56 20.06 3.32
C PRO A 40 -31.31 19.88 4.65
N VAL A 41 -30.91 18.88 5.43
CA VAL A 41 -31.34 18.71 6.82
C VAL A 41 -30.18 19.21 7.67
N LEU A 42 -30.39 20.31 8.40
CA LEU A 42 -29.34 20.96 9.20
C LEU A 42 -29.75 20.97 10.67
N ASP A 43 -28.82 20.54 11.50
CA ASP A 43 -28.80 20.86 12.92
C ASP A 43 -28.23 22.27 13.07
N GLU A 44 -29.12 23.26 13.19
CA GLU A 44 -28.77 24.68 13.04
C GLU A 44 -27.74 25.15 14.08
N ASN A 45 -27.84 24.68 15.31
CA ASN A 45 -26.90 25.08 16.37
C ASN A 45 -25.50 24.49 16.11
N CYS A 46 -25.43 23.23 15.70
CA CYS A 46 -24.16 22.59 15.30
C CYS A 46 -23.51 23.36 14.16
N VAL A 47 -24.24 23.64 13.08
CA VAL A 47 -23.73 24.38 11.92
C VAL A 47 -23.32 25.79 12.27
N ASN A 48 -24.15 26.53 13.05
CA ASN A 48 -23.85 27.90 13.44
C ASN A 48 -22.57 28.02 14.28
N CYS A 49 -22.31 27.04 15.16
CA CYS A 49 -21.10 26.99 15.95
C CYS A 49 -19.89 26.60 15.09
N HIS A 50 -19.98 25.45 14.40
CA HIS A 50 -18.86 24.87 13.65
C HIS A 50 -18.50 25.59 12.34
N THR A 51 -19.32 26.51 11.85
CA THR A 51 -18.99 27.43 10.74
C THR A 51 -18.47 28.80 11.22
N ASN A 52 -18.46 29.05 12.52
CA ASN A 52 -18.05 30.33 13.12
C ASN A 52 -16.63 30.22 13.66
N GLN A 53 -15.67 30.61 12.84
CA GLN A 53 -14.25 30.58 13.19
C GLN A 53 -13.94 31.34 14.49
N GLU A 54 -14.50 32.55 14.67
CA GLU A 54 -14.22 33.40 15.85
C GLU A 54 -14.72 32.71 17.14
N MET A 55 -15.87 32.07 17.08
CA MET A 55 -16.44 31.31 18.20
C MET A 55 -15.55 30.10 18.52
N LEU A 56 -15.18 29.32 17.52
CA LEU A 56 -14.31 28.16 17.69
C LEU A 56 -12.94 28.52 18.26
N MET A 57 -12.30 29.56 17.75
CA MET A 57 -11.02 30.08 18.31
C MET A 57 -11.13 30.50 19.78
N THR A 58 -12.32 30.93 20.21
CA THR A 58 -12.55 31.35 21.60
C THR A 58 -12.81 30.16 22.53
N LEU A 59 -13.48 29.15 22.04
CA LEU A 59 -13.95 28.00 22.83
C LEU A 59 -13.00 26.79 22.76
N ALA A 60 -12.25 26.65 21.69
CA ALA A 60 -11.33 25.53 21.56
C ALA A 60 -10.18 25.69 22.57
N THR A 61 -10.04 24.72 23.45
CA THR A 61 -8.86 24.59 24.30
C THR A 61 -7.70 24.06 23.45
N GLU A 62 -6.49 24.62 23.67
CA GLU A 62 -5.28 24.04 23.07
C GLU A 62 -5.20 22.58 23.48
N ALA A 63 -5.32 21.68 22.52
CA ALA A 63 -5.03 20.27 22.76
C ALA A 63 -3.51 20.15 22.98
N GLU A 64 -3.10 19.36 23.98
CA GLU A 64 -1.69 18.97 24.10
C GLU A 64 -1.30 18.38 22.73
N GLU A 65 -0.26 18.95 22.11
CA GLU A 65 0.16 18.57 20.76
C GLU A 65 0.48 17.07 20.72
N PRO A 66 -0.27 16.25 20.01
CA PRO A 66 0.19 14.90 19.74
C PRO A 66 1.39 15.01 18.81
N LEU A 67 2.54 14.50 19.26
CA LEU A 67 3.71 14.36 18.40
C LEU A 67 3.31 13.52 17.19
N SER A 68 3.48 14.06 15.99
CA SER A 68 3.27 13.33 14.76
C SER A 68 4.28 12.18 14.70
N THR A 69 3.81 10.95 14.90
CA THR A 69 4.63 9.73 14.85
C THR A 69 4.50 9.00 13.51
N GLY A 70 3.82 9.58 12.52
CA GLY A 70 3.61 8.95 11.22
C GLY A 70 4.79 9.07 10.26
N GLU A 71 4.87 8.16 9.31
CA GLU A 71 5.81 8.21 8.17
C GLU A 71 5.45 9.32 7.15
N GLY A 72 4.62 10.30 7.55
CA GLY A 72 4.10 11.34 6.69
C GLY A 72 5.18 12.22 6.06
N TRP A 73 4.78 12.93 5.04
CA TRP A 73 5.60 13.84 4.25
C TRP A 73 5.91 15.12 5.04
N GLY A 74 7.12 15.21 5.54
CA GLY A 74 7.61 16.40 6.20
C GLY A 74 6.90 16.69 7.54
N SER A 75 7.42 17.63 8.29
CA SER A 75 6.73 18.17 9.45
C SER A 75 5.68 19.17 8.98
N VAL A 76 4.48 18.72 8.67
CA VAL A 76 3.34 19.63 8.59
C VAL A 76 3.02 20.02 10.02
N PRO A 77 3.03 21.32 10.38
CA PRO A 77 2.63 21.73 11.71
C PRO A 77 1.20 21.23 11.96
N PRO A 78 0.92 20.70 13.16
CA PRO A 78 -0.43 20.29 13.51
C PRO A 78 -1.39 21.47 13.37
N MET A 79 -2.59 21.21 12.85
CA MET A 79 -3.63 22.23 12.79
C MET A 79 -4.03 22.61 14.20
N GLU A 80 -4.37 23.90 14.38
CA GLU A 80 -4.98 24.39 15.61
C GLU A 80 -6.27 23.62 15.93
N ALA A 81 -6.59 23.43 17.20
CA ALA A 81 -7.77 22.65 17.61
C ALA A 81 -9.07 23.12 16.96
N TRP A 82 -9.25 24.42 16.80
CA TRP A 82 -10.42 25.02 16.13
C TRP A 82 -10.45 24.74 14.62
N GLU A 83 -9.29 24.67 13.96
CA GLU A 83 -9.19 24.36 12.53
C GLU A 83 -9.64 22.95 12.21
N LYS A 84 -9.35 22.01 13.12
CA LYS A 84 -9.70 20.58 12.95
C LYS A 84 -11.21 20.35 12.88
N VAL A 85 -11.99 21.21 13.50
CA VAL A 85 -13.45 21.07 13.62
C VAL A 85 -14.21 22.17 12.86
N LEU A 86 -13.53 23.08 12.19
CA LEU A 86 -14.15 24.12 11.37
C LEU A 86 -14.73 23.51 10.09
N ILE A 87 -16.05 23.59 9.92
CA ILE A 87 -16.74 23.08 8.72
C ILE A 87 -17.07 24.20 7.73
N SER A 88 -17.21 23.83 6.47
CA SER A 88 -17.76 24.70 5.43
C SER A 88 -19.27 24.51 5.33
N LYS A 89 -20.03 25.60 5.45
CA LYS A 89 -21.49 25.54 5.28
C LYS A 89 -21.86 24.98 3.89
N GLU A 90 -21.10 25.30 2.85
CA GLU A 90 -21.31 24.78 1.51
C GLU A 90 -21.13 23.25 1.48
N ALA A 91 -20.08 22.73 2.11
CA ALA A 91 -19.82 21.27 2.15
C ALA A 91 -21.00 20.48 2.73
N VAL A 92 -21.60 20.98 3.81
CA VAL A 92 -22.72 20.28 4.47
C VAL A 92 -24.09 20.54 3.82
N THR A 93 -24.25 21.64 3.07
CA THR A 93 -25.54 21.97 2.43
C THR A 93 -25.66 21.48 0.99
N THR A 94 -24.54 21.29 0.27
CA THR A 94 -24.53 20.90 -1.15
C THR A 94 -23.94 19.53 -1.39
N GLY A 95 -23.36 18.91 -0.36
CA GLY A 95 -22.73 17.60 -0.41
C GLY A 95 -23.72 16.47 -0.71
N VAL A 96 -23.17 15.28 -1.05
CA VAL A 96 -23.97 14.08 -1.35
C VAL A 96 -24.79 13.60 -0.15
N HIS A 97 -24.39 13.96 1.05
CA HIS A 97 -25.03 13.60 2.32
C HIS A 97 -25.80 14.76 2.97
N ALA A 98 -26.04 15.87 2.28
CA ALA A 98 -26.74 17.04 2.82
C ALA A 98 -28.17 16.76 3.33
N PHE A 99 -28.74 15.58 3.04
CA PHE A 99 -30.04 15.13 3.51
C PHE A 99 -29.97 14.39 4.87
N ILE A 100 -28.77 14.24 5.46
CA ILE A 100 -28.53 13.58 6.75
C ILE A 100 -28.15 14.67 7.74
N SER A 101 -28.70 14.66 8.95
CA SER A 101 -28.36 15.63 9.99
C SER A 101 -27.01 15.34 10.62
N CYS A 102 -26.41 16.34 11.27
CA CYS A 102 -25.16 16.16 12.01
C CYS A 102 -25.32 15.10 13.11
N THR A 103 -26.41 15.18 13.84
CA THR A 103 -26.72 14.26 14.95
C THR A 103 -27.02 12.85 14.51
N ASP A 104 -27.50 12.63 13.27
CA ASP A 104 -27.68 11.27 12.73
C ASP A 104 -26.37 10.52 12.57
N CYS A 105 -25.29 11.24 12.26
CA CYS A 105 -23.94 10.64 12.13
C CYS A 105 -23.15 10.72 13.44
N HIS A 106 -23.12 11.91 14.06
CA HIS A 106 -22.25 12.20 15.20
C HIS A 106 -22.91 11.98 16.57
N GLY A 107 -24.21 11.71 16.64
CA GLY A 107 -24.91 11.76 17.93
C GLY A 107 -24.93 13.21 18.49
N GLY A 108 -24.87 13.33 19.81
CA GLY A 108 -24.97 14.65 20.45
C GLY A 108 -26.37 15.23 20.39
N ASN A 109 -26.49 16.55 20.63
CA ASN A 109 -27.78 17.26 20.65
C ASN A 109 -27.66 18.61 19.91
N ASP A 110 -28.67 18.97 19.11
CA ASP A 110 -28.72 20.27 18.42
C ASP A 110 -29.24 21.38 19.34
N VAL A 111 -28.42 21.84 20.29
CA VAL A 111 -28.71 22.88 21.27
C VAL A 111 -27.62 23.94 21.32
N GLU A 112 -27.93 25.13 21.88
CA GLU A 112 -26.96 26.24 21.96
C GLU A 112 -25.86 26.04 23.03
N ASP A 113 -26.15 25.29 24.07
CA ASP A 113 -25.18 25.03 25.15
C ASP A 113 -24.14 24.02 24.67
N MET A 114 -22.86 24.39 24.70
CA MET A 114 -21.76 23.59 24.18
C MET A 114 -21.61 22.25 24.94
N GLU A 115 -21.73 22.25 26.26
CA GLU A 115 -21.56 21.04 27.05
C GLU A 115 -22.71 20.07 26.78
N GLU A 116 -23.94 20.57 26.72
CA GLU A 116 -25.13 19.76 26.44
C GLU A 116 -25.12 19.25 24.98
N ALA A 117 -24.67 20.08 24.03
CA ALA A 117 -24.55 19.71 22.62
C ALA A 117 -23.66 18.50 22.39
N HIS A 118 -22.57 18.39 23.14
CA HIS A 118 -21.57 17.32 23.00
C HIS A 118 -21.84 16.07 23.88
N VAL A 119 -22.93 16.04 24.63
CA VAL A 119 -23.28 14.84 25.40
C VAL A 119 -23.64 13.69 24.45
N GLY A 120 -22.86 12.62 24.47
CA GLY A 120 -23.07 11.47 23.59
C GLY A 120 -22.51 11.66 22.17
N LEU A 121 -21.68 12.67 21.94
CA LEU A 121 -21.02 12.89 20.66
C LEU A 121 -20.07 11.73 20.32
N ILE A 122 -20.13 11.30 19.08
CA ILE A 122 -19.19 10.37 18.46
C ILE A 122 -18.23 11.21 17.60
N ALA A 123 -17.00 11.36 18.02
CA ALA A 123 -16.02 12.22 17.34
C ALA A 123 -15.69 11.67 15.95
N ASP A 124 -15.47 10.37 15.82
CA ASP A 124 -15.27 9.66 14.55
C ASP A 124 -16.36 8.62 14.30
N PRO A 125 -17.46 8.99 13.62
CA PRO A 125 -18.55 8.06 13.31
C PRO A 125 -18.17 7.07 12.19
N SER A 126 -17.02 7.22 11.56
CA SER A 126 -16.56 6.35 10.49
C SER A 126 -15.72 5.17 10.98
N ASP A 127 -15.31 5.15 12.25
CA ASP A 127 -14.48 4.09 12.80
C ASP A 127 -15.26 2.76 12.98
N ALA A 128 -14.63 1.68 12.60
CA ALA A 128 -15.19 0.33 12.73
C ALA A 128 -15.04 -0.17 14.19
N PRO A 129 -15.89 -1.11 14.61
CA PRO A 129 -16.93 -1.84 13.88
C PRO A 129 -18.29 -1.14 13.86
N THR A 130 -18.40 0.01 14.48
CA THR A 130 -19.66 0.74 14.70
C THR A 130 -19.89 1.88 13.70
N SER A 131 -19.15 1.88 12.58
CA SER A 131 -19.26 2.92 11.56
C SER A 131 -20.71 3.13 11.10
N VAL A 132 -21.22 4.34 11.26
CA VAL A 132 -22.55 4.73 10.77
C VAL A 132 -22.65 4.67 9.24
N CYS A 133 -21.52 4.76 8.55
CA CYS A 133 -21.46 4.65 7.08
C CYS A 133 -22.01 3.31 6.60
N GLY A 134 -21.78 2.24 7.36
CA GLY A 134 -22.24 0.89 7.07
C GLY A 134 -23.76 0.70 7.08
N GLU A 135 -24.53 1.62 7.66
CA GLU A 135 -26.00 1.56 7.62
C GLU A 135 -26.55 1.71 6.20
N CYS A 136 -25.86 2.48 5.36
CA CYS A 136 -26.21 2.68 3.96
C CYS A 136 -25.20 2.04 2.99
N HIS A 137 -23.91 2.04 3.33
CA HIS A 137 -22.83 1.47 2.52
C HIS A 137 -22.45 0.06 2.97
N THR A 138 -23.45 -0.80 3.21
CA THR A 138 -23.32 -2.12 3.83
C THR A 138 -22.29 -3.02 3.16
N ASP A 139 -22.31 -3.10 1.81
CA ASP A 139 -21.41 -3.99 1.07
C ASP A 139 -19.94 -3.48 1.12
N VAL A 140 -19.75 -2.17 1.05
CA VAL A 140 -18.43 -1.55 1.12
C VAL A 140 -17.85 -1.69 2.53
N GLN A 141 -18.66 -1.45 3.56
CA GLN A 141 -18.26 -1.65 4.95
C GLN A 141 -17.87 -3.11 5.22
N ALA A 142 -18.68 -4.06 4.78
CA ALA A 142 -18.39 -5.48 4.95
C ALA A 142 -17.11 -5.90 4.24
N ALA A 143 -16.84 -5.33 3.08
CA ALA A 143 -15.59 -5.57 2.35
C ALA A 143 -14.39 -4.95 3.06
N HIS A 144 -14.51 -3.70 3.52
CA HIS A 144 -13.45 -2.94 4.19
C HIS A 144 -13.02 -3.58 5.51
N ASN A 145 -13.93 -4.16 6.28
CA ASN A 145 -13.63 -4.81 7.56
C ASN A 145 -12.58 -5.94 7.46
N GLY A 146 -12.37 -6.53 6.29
CA GLY A 146 -11.33 -7.52 6.04
C GLY A 146 -10.08 -6.95 5.36
N SER A 147 -10.06 -5.68 5.00
CA SER A 147 -8.93 -5.04 4.33
C SER A 147 -7.72 -4.87 5.24
N LEU A 148 -6.53 -4.72 4.64
CA LEU A 148 -5.31 -4.44 5.42
C LEU A 148 -5.34 -3.04 6.04
N HIS A 149 -6.04 -2.08 5.43
CA HIS A 149 -6.19 -0.74 5.99
C HIS A 149 -7.01 -0.75 7.28
N GLN A 150 -8.00 -1.63 7.39
CA GLN A 150 -8.81 -1.80 8.59
C GLN A 150 -8.12 -2.67 9.64
N THR A 151 -7.55 -3.79 9.22
CA THR A 151 -7.10 -4.83 10.17
C THR A 151 -5.65 -4.68 10.60
N LEU A 152 -4.82 -4.00 9.80
CA LEU A 152 -3.36 -3.96 9.96
C LEU A 152 -2.69 -5.35 10.06
N ALA A 153 -3.37 -6.41 9.65
CA ALA A 153 -2.93 -7.81 9.77
C ALA A 153 -1.56 -8.10 9.13
N GLY A 154 -1.07 -7.19 8.29
CA GLY A 154 0.29 -7.24 7.75
C GLY A 154 1.36 -7.13 8.84
N PHE A 155 1.13 -6.35 9.90
CA PHE A 155 2.04 -6.26 11.05
C PHE A 155 2.05 -7.57 11.84
N ASP A 156 0.87 -8.13 12.16
CA ASP A 156 0.77 -9.44 12.84
C ASP A 156 1.52 -10.52 12.05
N THR A 157 1.29 -10.57 10.74
CA THR A 157 2.00 -11.51 9.86
C THR A 157 3.52 -11.31 9.88
N ALA A 158 3.98 -10.07 10.00
CA ALA A 158 5.40 -9.78 10.05
C ALA A 158 6.03 -10.10 11.41
N LEU A 159 5.31 -9.88 12.52
CA LEU A 159 5.83 -9.95 13.88
C LEU A 159 5.53 -11.30 14.55
N HIS A 160 4.28 -11.77 14.51
CA HIS A 160 3.89 -12.99 15.22
C HIS A 160 4.62 -14.23 14.69
N GLN A 161 4.98 -14.25 13.39
CA GLN A 161 5.77 -15.36 12.84
C GLN A 161 7.23 -15.38 13.32
N ARG A 162 7.76 -14.23 13.76
CA ARG A 162 9.09 -14.13 14.39
C ARG A 162 9.04 -14.37 15.89
N SER A 163 7.85 -14.51 16.46
CA SER A 163 7.58 -14.59 17.89
C SER A 163 7.03 -15.95 18.31
N ILE A 164 6.60 -16.03 19.56
CA ILE A 164 5.86 -17.15 20.15
C ILE A 164 4.56 -16.63 20.76
N PRO A 165 3.50 -17.45 20.88
CA PRO A 165 2.19 -16.99 21.38
C PRO A 165 2.23 -16.29 22.73
N GLU A 166 3.16 -16.65 23.61
CA GLU A 166 3.33 -16.06 24.93
C GLU A 166 3.75 -14.58 24.88
N ASN A 167 4.43 -14.18 23.80
CA ASN A 167 4.91 -12.81 23.60
C ASN A 167 3.91 -11.95 22.81
N HIS A 168 2.90 -12.54 22.17
CA HIS A 168 1.95 -11.79 21.33
C HIS A 168 1.26 -10.65 22.07
N PRO A 169 0.80 -10.80 23.35
CA PRO A 169 0.17 -9.67 24.04
C PRO A 169 1.06 -8.41 24.15
N ALA A 170 2.38 -8.59 24.34
CA ALA A 170 3.31 -7.47 24.40
C ALA A 170 3.54 -6.83 23.01
N LEU A 171 3.56 -7.65 21.95
CA LEU A 171 3.63 -7.16 20.56
C LEU A 171 2.35 -6.44 20.15
N ASP A 172 1.17 -6.92 20.58
CA ASP A 172 -0.11 -6.28 20.32
C ASP A 172 -0.21 -4.92 21.03
N GLU A 173 0.28 -4.83 22.27
CA GLU A 173 0.40 -3.56 22.99
C GLU A 173 1.35 -2.60 22.28
N MET A 174 2.50 -3.07 21.83
CA MET A 174 3.45 -2.29 21.04
C MET A 174 2.81 -1.78 19.74
N GLN A 175 2.08 -2.63 19.02
CA GLN A 175 1.38 -2.24 17.79
C GLN A 175 0.31 -1.18 18.09
N ALA A 176 -0.48 -1.36 19.14
CA ALA A 176 -1.51 -0.41 19.54
C ALA A 176 -0.92 0.98 19.84
N ASN A 177 0.25 1.03 20.47
CA ASN A 177 0.89 2.28 20.86
C ASN A 177 1.68 2.95 19.73
N ASN A 178 2.30 2.17 18.83
CA ASN A 178 3.27 2.71 17.86
C ASN A 178 2.84 2.56 16.40
N CYS A 179 1.99 1.59 16.04
CA CYS A 179 1.68 1.26 14.65
C CYS A 179 0.21 1.53 14.27
N SER A 180 -0.70 1.58 15.24
CA SER A 180 -2.14 1.69 14.99
C SER A 180 -2.56 3.04 14.38
N SER A 181 -1.70 4.07 14.44
CA SER A 181 -1.94 5.35 13.77
C SER A 181 -2.07 5.24 12.24
N CYS A 182 -1.67 4.09 11.67
CA CYS A 182 -1.87 3.78 10.26
C CYS A 182 -3.19 3.02 9.98
N HIS A 183 -3.99 2.71 11.01
CA HIS A 183 -5.36 2.22 10.85
C HIS A 183 -6.20 3.29 10.14
N ALA A 184 -6.91 2.90 9.09
CA ALA A 184 -7.72 3.83 8.32
C ALA A 184 -9.20 3.46 8.39
N SER A 185 -9.99 4.39 8.89
CA SER A 185 -11.44 4.38 8.81
C SER A 185 -11.93 4.90 7.45
N CYS A 186 -13.24 4.84 7.22
CA CYS A 186 -13.84 5.46 6.01
C CYS A 186 -13.54 6.97 5.96
N GLY A 187 -13.59 7.64 7.12
CA GLY A 187 -13.36 9.07 7.26
C GLY A 187 -11.97 9.49 6.85
N ASP A 188 -10.93 8.74 7.23
CA ASP A 188 -9.52 9.07 6.94
C ASP A 188 -9.20 9.16 5.46
N CYS A 189 -10.02 8.54 4.62
CA CYS A 189 -9.88 8.63 3.17
C CYS A 189 -10.86 9.61 2.54
N HIS A 190 -12.09 9.72 3.07
CA HIS A 190 -13.20 10.36 2.37
C HIS A 190 -13.67 11.69 2.97
N ILE A 191 -13.27 12.03 4.21
CA ILE A 191 -13.81 13.18 4.94
C ILE A 191 -12.73 13.98 5.67
N SER A 192 -11.71 13.30 6.22
CA SER A 192 -10.69 13.88 7.08
C SER A 192 -9.28 13.67 6.52
N GLN A 193 -8.32 14.29 7.15
CA GLN A 193 -6.88 14.07 6.91
C GLN A 193 -6.31 13.31 8.11
N PRO A 194 -5.49 12.28 7.88
CA PRO A 194 -4.79 11.61 8.97
C PRO A 194 -3.86 12.55 9.75
N MET A 195 -3.64 12.23 11.03
CA MET A 195 -2.78 13.02 11.93
C MET A 195 -1.38 13.32 11.40
N PRO A 196 -0.68 12.42 10.66
CA PRO A 196 0.65 12.73 10.12
C PRO A 196 0.72 13.94 9.19
N VAL A 197 -0.41 14.37 8.61
CA VAL A 197 -0.51 15.58 7.77
C VAL A 197 -1.30 16.69 8.45
N GLY A 198 -1.38 16.66 9.77
CA GLY A 198 -1.98 17.74 10.59
C GLY A 198 -3.37 17.41 11.13
N GLY A 199 -4.02 16.35 10.66
CA GLY A 199 -5.40 16.02 11.04
C GLY A 199 -6.43 16.98 10.47
N GLY A 200 -7.67 16.93 10.94
CA GLY A 200 -8.75 17.83 10.54
C GLY A 200 -9.54 17.35 9.34
N LEU A 201 -10.36 18.23 8.78
CA LEU A 201 -11.36 17.89 7.77
C LEU A 201 -10.90 18.23 6.35
N LEU A 202 -11.18 17.36 5.41
CA LEU A 202 -11.00 17.64 3.98
C LEU A 202 -12.01 18.72 3.54
N ALA A 203 -11.49 19.83 3.01
CA ALA A 203 -12.28 20.96 2.49
C ALA A 203 -13.47 21.37 3.38
N GLY A 204 -13.28 21.37 4.70
CA GLY A 204 -14.31 21.71 5.66
C GLY A 204 -15.48 20.72 5.71
N HIS A 205 -15.20 19.43 5.79
CA HIS A 205 -16.17 18.32 5.86
C HIS A 205 -16.79 17.93 4.50
N GLN A 206 -16.05 18.10 3.42
CA GLN A 206 -16.53 17.60 2.13
C GLN A 206 -16.32 16.09 2.00
N PHE A 207 -17.36 15.38 1.62
CA PHE A 207 -17.24 13.96 1.24
C PHE A 207 -16.63 13.83 -0.15
N VAL A 208 -15.44 13.28 -0.25
CA VAL A 208 -14.74 13.09 -1.52
C VAL A 208 -14.85 11.63 -1.98
N GLN A 209 -15.13 11.41 -3.25
CA GLN A 209 -15.16 10.06 -3.82
C GLN A 209 -13.76 9.53 -4.08
N GLU A 210 -12.87 10.40 -4.57
CA GLU A 210 -11.46 10.08 -4.83
C GLU A 210 -10.61 10.80 -3.78
N PRO A 211 -9.98 10.06 -2.85
CA PRO A 211 -9.13 10.65 -1.83
C PRO A 211 -7.95 11.42 -2.43
N PRO A 212 -7.63 12.62 -1.95
CA PRO A 212 -6.48 13.37 -2.42
C PRO A 212 -5.16 12.69 -2.02
N MET A 213 -4.25 12.52 -2.99
CA MET A 213 -3.00 11.79 -2.81
C MET A 213 -2.17 12.28 -1.61
N THR A 214 -1.93 13.60 -1.54
CA THR A 214 -1.03 14.20 -0.55
C THR A 214 -1.62 14.32 0.84
N GLN A 215 -2.93 14.48 0.95
CA GLN A 215 -3.63 14.68 2.20
C GLN A 215 -4.15 13.36 2.80
N THR A 216 -4.11 12.28 2.03
CA THR A 216 -4.62 10.96 2.45
C THR A 216 -3.56 9.89 2.30
N CYS A 217 -3.26 9.45 1.07
CA CYS A 217 -2.38 8.30 0.85
C CYS A 217 -0.97 8.52 1.40
N THR A 218 -0.32 9.64 1.05
CA THR A 218 1.05 9.91 1.48
C THR A 218 1.16 10.37 2.95
N ALA A 219 0.05 10.57 3.63
CA ALA A 219 0.06 10.79 5.07
C ALA A 219 0.67 9.59 5.83
N CYS A 220 0.38 8.38 5.38
CA CYS A 220 0.91 7.13 5.94
C CYS A 220 1.96 6.49 5.03
N HIS A 221 1.87 6.66 3.71
CA HIS A 221 2.78 6.08 2.72
C HIS A 221 3.83 7.08 2.20
N GLY A 222 4.13 8.15 2.95
CA GLY A 222 4.96 9.27 2.48
C GLY A 222 6.44 8.95 2.36
N SER A 223 7.06 8.43 3.42
CA SER A 223 8.51 8.30 3.54
C SER A 223 9.15 7.36 2.51
N ARG A 224 8.42 6.36 2.07
CA ARG A 224 8.87 5.39 1.06
C ARG A 224 8.16 5.59 -0.25
N VAL A 225 6.88 5.22 -0.33
CA VAL A 225 6.12 5.22 -1.57
C VAL A 225 5.93 6.63 -2.13
N GLY A 226 5.54 7.58 -1.28
CA GLY A 226 5.35 8.98 -1.69
C GLY A 226 6.63 9.64 -2.20
N ASN A 227 7.74 9.47 -1.46
CA ASN A 227 9.05 10.00 -1.85
C ASN A 227 9.56 9.38 -3.16
N GLU A 228 9.38 8.08 -3.34
CA GLU A 228 9.75 7.41 -4.60
C GLU A 228 8.91 7.93 -5.75
N TYR A 229 7.59 8.04 -5.56
CA TYR A 229 6.64 8.40 -6.62
C TYR A 229 6.81 9.85 -7.10
N THR A 230 6.98 10.77 -6.16
CA THR A 230 7.06 12.21 -6.45
C THR A 230 8.49 12.74 -6.61
N GLY A 231 9.52 11.90 -6.39
CA GLY A 231 10.92 12.30 -6.48
C GLY A 231 11.43 13.06 -5.25
N GLY A 232 10.91 12.74 -4.07
CA GLY A 232 11.36 13.32 -2.80
C GLY A 232 12.74 12.86 -2.35
N ASN A 233 13.27 11.77 -2.91
CA ASN A 233 14.61 11.26 -2.61
C ASN A 233 15.68 12.00 -3.42
N GLU A 234 16.70 12.54 -2.76
CA GLU A 234 17.75 13.33 -3.41
C GLU A 234 18.49 12.52 -4.48
N GLY A 235 18.56 13.06 -5.69
CA GLY A 235 19.25 12.44 -6.82
C GLY A 235 18.47 11.31 -7.52
N ILE A 236 17.30 10.92 -7.02
CA ILE A 236 16.46 9.88 -7.60
C ILE A 236 15.29 10.53 -8.38
N PRO A 237 15.08 10.15 -9.64
CA PRO A 237 14.00 10.73 -10.43
C PRO A 237 12.63 10.28 -9.92
N ALA A 238 11.64 11.17 -10.01
CA ALA A 238 10.23 10.81 -9.78
C ALA A 238 9.73 9.79 -10.81
N ASP A 239 8.69 9.06 -10.46
CA ASP A 239 8.02 8.09 -11.32
C ASP A 239 7.50 8.74 -12.62
N VAL A 240 7.66 8.04 -13.75
CA VAL A 240 7.19 8.56 -15.05
C VAL A 240 5.68 8.69 -15.12
N HIS A 241 4.92 7.87 -14.41
CA HIS A 241 3.46 7.97 -14.36
C HIS A 241 3.02 9.23 -13.63
N PHE A 242 3.79 9.68 -12.63
CA PHE A 242 3.56 10.95 -11.96
C PHE A 242 3.96 12.13 -12.86
N THR A 243 5.19 12.11 -13.40
CA THR A 243 5.76 13.28 -14.10
C THR A 243 5.25 13.46 -15.52
N GLN A 244 4.89 12.38 -16.21
CA GLN A 244 4.43 12.41 -17.62
C GLN A 244 2.95 12.05 -17.76
N GLY A 245 2.42 11.22 -16.85
CA GLY A 245 1.03 10.77 -16.86
C GLY A 245 0.11 11.61 -15.99
N GLU A 246 0.66 12.46 -15.11
CA GLU A 246 -0.09 13.21 -14.09
C GLU A 246 -1.03 12.31 -13.26
N MET A 247 -0.64 11.03 -13.12
CA MET A 247 -1.44 10.01 -12.44
C MET A 247 -1.32 10.17 -10.92
N THR A 248 -2.44 10.01 -10.23
CA THR A 248 -2.47 9.91 -8.77
C THR A 248 -2.52 8.45 -8.34
N CYS A 249 -2.42 8.16 -7.04
CA CYS A 249 -2.45 6.81 -6.51
C CYS A 249 -3.68 6.02 -6.98
N VAL A 250 -4.85 6.66 -7.01
CA VAL A 250 -6.13 6.04 -7.39
C VAL A 250 -6.25 5.67 -8.87
N ALA A 251 -5.34 6.15 -9.72
CA ALA A 251 -5.28 5.75 -11.11
C ALA A 251 -4.85 4.28 -11.28
N CYS A 252 -4.05 3.77 -10.33
CA CYS A 252 -3.63 2.38 -10.27
C CYS A 252 -4.37 1.61 -9.16
N HIS A 253 -4.48 2.22 -7.96
CA HIS A 253 -5.12 1.64 -6.78
C HIS A 253 -6.59 2.04 -6.72
N ASN A 254 -7.46 1.19 -7.24
CA ASN A 254 -8.88 1.51 -7.32
C ASN A 254 -9.66 1.17 -6.03
N GLY A 255 -10.89 1.68 -5.91
CA GLY A 255 -11.72 1.47 -4.74
C GLY A 255 -12.00 -0.01 -4.40
N ASN A 256 -12.06 -0.91 -5.39
CA ASN A 256 -12.25 -2.34 -5.11
C ASN A 256 -11.04 -2.98 -4.42
N GLU A 257 -9.83 -2.48 -4.71
CA GLU A 257 -8.63 -2.89 -3.99
C GLU A 257 -8.62 -2.28 -2.59
N MET A 258 -8.83 -0.96 -2.50
CA MET A 258 -8.74 -0.22 -1.24
C MET A 258 -9.77 -0.66 -0.20
N HIS A 259 -11.00 -0.90 -0.61
CA HIS A 259 -12.04 -1.40 0.28
C HIS A 259 -11.91 -2.90 0.58
N GLY A 260 -11.02 -3.64 -0.12
CA GLY A 260 -10.96 -5.09 0.00
C GLY A 260 -12.10 -5.79 -0.73
N GLN A 261 -12.14 -7.12 -0.63
CA GLN A 261 -13.09 -7.98 -1.36
C GLN A 261 -13.98 -8.81 -0.42
N GLY A 262 -14.15 -8.37 0.82
CA GLY A 262 -14.89 -9.11 1.84
C GLY A 262 -14.17 -10.35 2.37
N LEU A 263 -12.91 -10.55 2.00
CA LEU A 263 -12.04 -11.61 2.52
C LEU A 263 -11.02 -11.00 3.48
N ALA A 264 -10.88 -11.58 4.65
CA ALA A 264 -9.80 -11.23 5.55
C ALA A 264 -8.46 -11.65 4.89
N VAL A 265 -7.55 -10.70 4.74
CA VAL A 265 -6.22 -10.92 4.18
C VAL A 265 -5.15 -10.66 5.24
N SER A 266 -4.08 -11.45 5.23
CA SER A 266 -3.00 -11.34 6.21
C SER A 266 -1.75 -10.63 5.68
N HIS A 267 -1.66 -10.40 4.37
CA HIS A 267 -0.57 -9.64 3.75
C HIS A 267 -0.95 -9.17 2.34
N ARG A 268 -0.23 -8.14 1.85
CA ARG A 268 -0.53 -7.41 0.60
C ARG A 268 -0.64 -8.24 -0.68
N PHE A 269 -0.11 -9.46 -0.71
CA PHE A 269 -0.16 -10.33 -1.89
C PHE A 269 -1.22 -11.43 -1.79
N GLN A 270 -2.03 -11.42 -0.72
CA GLN A 270 -3.06 -12.43 -0.49
C GLN A 270 -4.44 -11.91 -0.89
N GLY A 271 -5.05 -12.56 -1.87
CA GLY A 271 -6.46 -12.39 -2.21
C GLY A 271 -6.87 -11.07 -2.85
N THR A 272 -5.98 -10.11 -3.00
CA THR A 272 -6.29 -8.79 -3.56
C THR A 272 -5.85 -8.69 -5.01
N ARG A 273 -6.60 -7.89 -5.79
CA ARG A 273 -6.19 -7.48 -7.14
C ARG A 273 -5.26 -6.28 -7.03
N THR A 274 -4.00 -6.54 -6.68
CA THR A 274 -2.98 -5.49 -6.73
C THR A 274 -2.81 -4.98 -8.17
N PRO A 275 -2.48 -3.71 -8.38
CA PRO A 275 -2.20 -3.16 -9.69
C PRO A 275 -1.11 -3.96 -10.39
N ARG A 276 -1.32 -4.21 -11.68
CA ARG A 276 -0.36 -4.93 -12.52
C ARG A 276 0.02 -4.05 -13.71
N CYS A 277 1.31 -4.04 -14.02
CA CYS A 277 1.83 -3.29 -15.17
C CYS A 277 1.14 -3.73 -16.47
N GLU A 278 0.91 -5.03 -16.60
CA GLU A 278 0.30 -5.65 -17.78
C GLU A 278 -1.14 -5.19 -18.02
N SER A 279 -1.85 -4.72 -16.98
CA SER A 279 -3.22 -4.23 -17.15
C SER A 279 -3.32 -3.01 -18.07
N CYS A 280 -2.24 -2.21 -18.16
CA CYS A 280 -2.14 -1.07 -19.07
C CYS A 280 -1.10 -1.29 -20.17
N HIS A 281 -0.05 -2.07 -19.90
CA HIS A 281 1.10 -2.28 -20.79
C HIS A 281 1.09 -3.66 -21.48
N GLU A 282 -0.08 -4.30 -21.66
CA GLU A 282 -0.20 -5.62 -22.30
C GLU A 282 0.51 -5.68 -23.67
N ALA A 283 0.38 -4.63 -24.46
CA ALA A 283 0.99 -4.56 -25.79
C ALA A 283 2.53 -4.64 -25.75
N ALA A 284 3.16 -4.13 -24.68
CA ALA A 284 4.63 -4.13 -24.53
C ALA A 284 5.21 -5.54 -24.31
N LEU A 285 4.40 -6.48 -23.83
CA LEU A 285 4.79 -7.86 -23.55
C LEU A 285 4.54 -8.80 -24.73
N THR A 286 4.01 -8.29 -25.83
CA THR A 286 3.75 -9.11 -27.02
C THR A 286 5.01 -9.19 -27.91
N VAL A 287 5.20 -10.32 -28.58
CA VAL A 287 6.25 -10.48 -29.61
C VAL A 287 6.15 -9.42 -30.69
N ALA A 288 4.93 -8.95 -30.98
CA ALA A 288 4.69 -7.90 -31.97
C ALA A 288 5.27 -6.52 -31.58
N ALA A 289 5.52 -6.29 -30.29
CA ALA A 289 6.19 -5.07 -29.81
C ALA A 289 7.66 -4.98 -30.25
N GLY A 290 8.29 -6.11 -30.57
CA GLY A 290 9.68 -6.18 -31.01
C GLY A 290 10.69 -5.80 -29.91
N ILE A 291 10.32 -5.91 -28.64
CA ILE A 291 11.20 -5.68 -27.49
C ILE A 291 11.78 -7.04 -27.08
N GLU A 292 13.04 -7.26 -27.43
CA GLU A 292 13.71 -8.55 -27.26
C GLU A 292 13.84 -8.90 -25.76
N GLU A 293 14.15 -7.95 -24.90
CA GLU A 293 14.32 -8.11 -23.45
C GLU A 293 13.03 -8.59 -22.79
N HIS A 294 11.87 -8.10 -23.23
CA HIS A 294 10.57 -8.57 -22.72
C HIS A 294 10.27 -10.00 -23.14
N THR A 295 10.71 -10.40 -24.35
CA THR A 295 10.54 -11.77 -24.83
C THR A 295 11.42 -12.74 -24.04
N ILE A 296 12.65 -12.33 -23.68
CA ILE A 296 13.62 -13.15 -22.95
C ILE A 296 13.24 -13.27 -21.48
N HIS A 297 12.90 -12.15 -20.81
CA HIS A 297 12.83 -12.06 -19.35
C HIS A 297 11.40 -12.01 -18.79
N GLY A 298 10.38 -11.76 -19.61
CA GLY A 298 9.05 -11.42 -19.13
C GLY A 298 8.35 -12.47 -18.25
N GLN A 299 8.82 -13.72 -18.25
CA GLN A 299 8.28 -14.79 -17.40
C GLN A 299 9.08 -14.99 -16.11
N ASP A 300 10.36 -14.58 -16.11
CA ASP A 300 11.28 -14.91 -15.01
C ASP A 300 11.66 -13.70 -14.15
N VAL A 301 11.45 -12.47 -14.67
CA VAL A 301 11.88 -11.23 -14.05
C VAL A 301 10.70 -10.28 -13.89
N ALA A 302 10.47 -9.79 -12.68
CA ALA A 302 9.42 -8.80 -12.42
C ALA A 302 9.75 -7.47 -13.13
N CYS A 303 8.72 -6.76 -13.60
CA CYS A 303 8.87 -5.52 -14.38
C CYS A 303 9.73 -4.48 -13.66
N GLN A 304 9.57 -4.35 -12.35
CA GLN A 304 10.30 -3.39 -11.52
C GLN A 304 11.82 -3.66 -11.50
N VAL A 305 12.26 -4.89 -11.72
CA VAL A 305 13.71 -5.21 -11.78
C VAL A 305 14.41 -4.44 -12.91
N CYS A 306 13.72 -4.26 -14.03
CA CYS A 306 14.26 -3.48 -15.15
C CYS A 306 13.84 -2.01 -15.12
N HIS A 307 12.70 -1.68 -14.49
CA HIS A 307 12.09 -0.36 -14.61
C HIS A 307 12.11 0.50 -13.35
N SER A 308 12.59 -0.01 -12.19
CA SER A 308 12.80 0.81 -10.98
C SER A 308 14.26 1.24 -10.88
N VAL A 309 14.50 2.32 -10.15
CA VAL A 309 15.85 2.78 -9.74
C VAL A 309 16.06 2.51 -8.24
N GLU A 310 17.14 3.01 -7.66
CA GLU A 310 17.41 2.87 -6.22
C GLU A 310 16.25 3.37 -5.36
N TYR A 311 16.05 2.74 -4.21
CA TYR A 311 14.96 3.02 -3.27
C TYR A 311 15.42 2.91 -1.82
N THR A 312 14.66 3.51 -0.91
CA THR A 312 15.00 3.58 0.51
C THR A 312 14.98 2.22 1.18
N ASN A 313 16.09 1.87 1.84
CA ASN A 313 16.22 0.75 2.76
C ASN A 313 16.44 1.26 4.18
N CYS A 314 16.06 0.48 5.18
CA CYS A 314 16.15 0.85 6.58
C CYS A 314 16.64 -0.33 7.42
N SER A 315 17.28 -0.02 8.57
CA SER A 315 17.66 -1.00 9.58
C SER A 315 17.51 -0.42 10.99
N GLY A 316 17.68 -1.26 12.00
CA GLY A 316 17.86 -0.86 13.39
C GLY A 316 16.74 0.01 13.96
N CYS A 317 15.47 -0.29 13.66
CA CYS A 317 14.36 0.46 14.22
C CYS A 317 13.98 -0.09 15.61
N HIS A 318 14.07 0.77 16.62
CA HIS A 318 13.63 0.50 17.99
C HIS A 318 12.42 1.38 18.31
N VAL A 319 11.37 0.78 18.80
CA VAL A 319 10.17 1.50 19.27
C VAL A 319 10.24 1.71 20.76
N GLN A 320 9.95 2.92 21.20
CA GLN A 320 10.04 3.33 22.59
C GLN A 320 8.92 4.30 22.95
N GLN A 321 8.82 4.66 24.22
CA GLN A 321 7.96 5.74 24.69
C GLN A 321 8.76 6.66 25.62
N THR A 322 8.41 7.95 25.64
CA THR A 322 8.92 8.91 26.63
C THR A 322 8.36 8.60 28.00
N GLU A 323 8.91 9.27 29.05
CA GLU A 323 8.36 9.17 30.42
C GLU A 323 6.87 9.58 30.50
N ASP A 324 6.41 10.43 29.61
CA ASP A 324 5.02 10.89 29.51
C ASP A 324 4.15 9.96 28.64
N GLY A 325 4.69 8.83 28.17
CA GLY A 325 3.98 7.84 27.37
C GLY A 325 3.83 8.18 25.88
N VAL A 326 4.60 9.15 25.36
CA VAL A 326 4.58 9.51 23.94
C VAL A 326 5.43 8.52 23.15
N PRO A 327 4.86 7.80 22.17
CA PRO A 327 5.60 6.87 21.32
C PRO A 327 6.63 7.58 20.44
N TYR A 328 7.80 6.99 20.28
CA TYR A 328 8.79 7.44 19.29
C TYR A 328 9.59 6.28 18.73
N TYR A 329 10.30 6.57 17.62
CA TYR A 329 11.16 5.60 16.95
C TYR A 329 12.61 6.09 16.97
N GLU A 330 13.51 5.15 17.23
CA GLU A 330 14.94 5.34 17.02
C GLU A 330 15.39 4.38 15.92
N MET A 331 15.99 4.91 14.86
CA MET A 331 16.31 4.14 13.67
C MET A 331 17.69 4.54 13.14
N ASP A 332 18.43 3.58 12.59
CA ASP A 332 19.64 3.86 11.84
C ASP A 332 19.33 4.74 10.61
N PRO A 333 20.31 5.55 10.16
CA PRO A 333 20.11 6.33 8.94
C PRO A 333 19.74 5.45 7.76
N PRO A 334 18.65 5.76 7.04
CA PRO A 334 18.26 5.02 5.86
C PRO A 334 19.27 5.21 4.73
N TRP A 335 19.35 4.23 3.82
CA TRP A 335 20.22 4.32 2.63
C TRP A 335 19.45 3.99 1.36
N MET A 336 19.98 4.50 0.22
CA MET A 336 19.42 4.23 -1.10
C MET A 336 20.18 3.05 -1.74
N GLU A 337 19.46 2.03 -2.17
CA GLU A 337 20.06 0.85 -2.79
C GLU A 337 19.05 0.10 -3.64
N PHE A 338 19.54 -0.57 -4.68
CA PHE A 338 18.79 -1.44 -5.57
C PHE A 338 19.25 -2.89 -5.38
N ARG A 339 18.33 -3.80 -5.04
CA ARG A 339 18.67 -5.23 -4.83
C ARG A 339 17.67 -6.17 -5.49
N ILE A 340 18.20 -7.12 -6.25
CA ILE A 340 17.44 -8.23 -6.86
C ILE A 340 17.56 -9.45 -5.97
N GLY A 341 16.42 -10.01 -5.55
CA GLY A 341 16.34 -11.24 -4.76
C GLY A 341 15.48 -12.31 -5.42
N LEU A 342 15.39 -13.48 -4.77
CA LEU A 342 14.51 -14.56 -5.21
C LEU A 342 13.09 -14.37 -4.67
N ASN A 343 12.11 -14.66 -5.53
CA ASN A 343 10.70 -14.66 -5.15
C ASN A 343 10.34 -15.93 -4.37
N THR A 344 10.07 -15.80 -3.09
CA THR A 344 9.64 -16.88 -2.20
C THR A 344 8.13 -17.13 -2.22
N ASN A 345 7.35 -16.24 -2.86
CA ASN A 345 5.88 -16.27 -2.91
C ASN A 345 5.39 -16.35 -4.37
N ARG A 346 5.92 -17.30 -5.15
CA ARG A 346 5.50 -17.46 -6.54
C ARG A 346 4.06 -17.96 -6.62
N THR A 347 3.26 -17.28 -7.43
CA THR A 347 1.87 -17.67 -7.77
C THR A 347 1.69 -17.59 -9.29
N PRO A 348 0.60 -18.10 -9.85
CA PRO A 348 0.30 -17.94 -11.28
C PRO A 348 0.28 -16.45 -11.73
N GLU A 349 -0.16 -15.57 -10.85
CA GLU A 349 -0.21 -14.13 -11.09
C GLU A 349 1.15 -13.46 -10.90
N ARG A 350 2.08 -14.12 -10.19
CA ARG A 350 3.41 -13.64 -9.83
C ARG A 350 4.45 -14.73 -10.06
N PRO A 351 4.64 -15.15 -11.32
CA PRO A 351 5.44 -16.32 -11.65
C PRO A 351 6.96 -16.07 -11.56
N TRP A 352 7.38 -14.81 -11.51
CA TRP A 352 8.77 -14.39 -11.62
C TRP A 352 9.67 -15.05 -10.57
N GLN A 353 10.85 -15.44 -11.00
CA GLN A 353 11.91 -15.93 -10.14
C GLN A 353 12.66 -14.78 -9.45
N TYR A 354 12.90 -13.69 -10.21
CA TYR A 354 13.64 -12.53 -9.74
C TYR A 354 12.70 -11.36 -9.49
N ILE A 355 12.82 -10.79 -8.30
CA ILE A 355 12.05 -9.64 -7.82
C ILE A 355 12.97 -8.62 -7.17
N LEU A 356 12.49 -7.41 -6.94
CA LEU A 356 13.19 -6.49 -6.06
C LEU A 356 12.89 -6.80 -4.60
N VAL A 357 13.90 -6.64 -3.76
CA VAL A 357 13.80 -6.83 -2.31
C VAL A 357 14.30 -5.59 -1.60
N ARG A 358 13.68 -5.28 -0.46
CA ARG A 358 14.00 -4.14 0.41
C ARG A 358 14.30 -4.65 1.80
N HIS A 359 15.33 -4.09 2.42
CA HIS A 359 15.60 -4.34 3.82
C HIS A 359 14.54 -3.67 4.71
N VAL A 360 13.99 -4.44 5.66
CA VAL A 360 13.02 -3.95 6.65
C VAL A 360 13.73 -3.60 7.95
N PRO A 361 13.26 -2.61 8.70
CA PRO A 361 14.00 -2.06 9.82
C PRO A 361 13.90 -2.88 11.12
N ILE A 362 13.55 -4.17 11.06
CA ILE A 362 13.34 -5.01 12.25
C ILE A 362 14.63 -5.73 12.61
N THR A 363 15.05 -5.62 13.88
CA THR A 363 16.11 -6.38 14.53
C THR A 363 15.54 -7.22 15.67
N PRO A 364 16.28 -8.21 16.21
CA PRO A 364 15.79 -9.06 17.31
C PRO A 364 15.33 -8.30 18.56
N ASP A 365 15.91 -7.12 18.80
CA ASP A 365 15.73 -6.25 19.95
C ASP A 365 14.89 -4.99 19.67
N SER A 366 14.28 -4.91 18.47
CA SER A 366 13.46 -3.74 18.06
C SER A 366 12.38 -3.36 19.07
N PHE A 367 11.89 -4.30 19.85
CA PHE A 367 10.75 -4.14 20.76
C PHE A 367 11.09 -4.37 22.23
N ASP A 368 12.36 -4.33 22.61
CA ASP A 368 12.85 -4.61 23.98
C ASP A 368 12.25 -3.67 25.03
N PHE A 369 11.76 -2.49 24.64
CA PHE A 369 11.00 -1.61 25.54
C PHE A 369 9.74 -2.31 26.11
N TYR A 370 9.08 -3.16 25.31
CA TYR A 370 7.86 -3.88 25.68
C TYR A 370 8.12 -5.26 26.32
N GLY A 371 9.33 -5.78 26.22
CA GLY A 371 9.72 -7.05 26.82
C GLY A 371 10.99 -7.63 26.19
N GLU A 372 11.75 -8.37 27.00
CA GLU A 372 12.98 -9.00 26.54
C GLU A 372 12.69 -10.19 25.60
N ASN A 373 13.46 -10.32 24.51
CA ASN A 373 13.43 -11.44 23.57
C ASN A 373 12.01 -11.70 23.01
N LEU A 374 11.33 -10.65 22.57
CA LEU A 374 9.99 -10.76 22.00
C LEU A 374 9.96 -11.49 20.64
N LEU A 375 11.11 -11.55 19.94
CA LEU A 375 11.25 -12.19 18.64
C LEU A 375 12.18 -13.42 18.67
N PRO A 376 11.93 -14.47 19.49
CA PRO A 376 12.83 -15.61 19.63
C PRO A 376 12.97 -16.44 18.34
N ASN A 377 12.04 -16.29 17.39
CA ASN A 377 12.06 -16.94 16.08
C ASN A 377 12.37 -15.92 14.97
N PHE A 378 13.24 -14.95 15.24
CA PHE A 378 13.55 -13.85 14.32
C PHE A 378 13.81 -14.35 12.89
N ASN A 379 14.57 -15.42 12.73
CA ASN A 379 14.95 -16.03 11.47
C ASN A 379 13.81 -16.79 10.73
N ALA A 380 12.60 -16.83 11.30
CA ALA A 380 11.45 -17.45 10.62
C ALA A 380 11.01 -16.70 9.36
N ARG A 381 11.42 -15.45 9.21
CA ARG A 381 11.15 -14.63 8.01
C ARG A 381 12.38 -13.83 7.60
N PRO A 382 12.57 -13.60 6.29
CA PRO A 382 13.62 -12.72 5.80
C PRO A 382 13.49 -11.29 6.35
N THR A 383 14.63 -10.60 6.49
CA THR A 383 14.72 -9.15 6.69
C THR A 383 14.72 -8.41 5.35
N TRP A 384 15.11 -9.09 4.27
CA TRP A 384 14.95 -8.61 2.90
C TRP A 384 13.65 -9.16 2.32
N LEU A 385 12.65 -8.29 2.19
CA LEU A 385 11.32 -8.66 1.71
C LEU A 385 11.05 -8.04 0.34
N GLU A 386 10.23 -8.73 -0.45
CA GLU A 386 9.77 -8.21 -1.73
C GLU A 386 9.27 -6.78 -1.62
N THR A 387 9.71 -5.94 -2.55
CA THR A 387 9.27 -4.56 -2.69
C THR A 387 8.79 -4.25 -4.10
N THR A 388 7.91 -3.26 -4.18
CA THR A 388 7.41 -2.69 -5.43
C THR A 388 7.70 -1.19 -5.39
N PRO A 389 8.94 -0.75 -5.74
CA PRO A 389 9.28 0.66 -5.75
C PRO A 389 8.38 1.45 -6.71
N HIS A 390 8.06 2.68 -6.31
CA HIS A 390 7.21 3.61 -7.07
C HIS A 390 8.05 4.71 -7.73
N ASN A 391 9.19 4.35 -8.29
CA ASN A 391 10.10 5.25 -8.99
C ASN A 391 10.39 4.71 -10.41
N ILE A 392 9.32 4.29 -11.10
CA ILE A 392 9.39 3.64 -12.40
C ILE A 392 9.96 4.60 -13.46
N GLN A 393 10.93 4.08 -14.23
CA GLN A 393 11.55 4.76 -15.37
C GLN A 393 11.44 3.89 -16.63
N ARG A 394 11.37 4.54 -17.79
CA ARG A 394 11.34 3.80 -19.05
C ARG A 394 12.68 3.11 -19.33
N VAL A 395 13.77 3.74 -18.99
CA VAL A 395 15.14 3.23 -19.11
C VAL A 395 15.86 3.45 -17.79
N THR A 396 16.55 2.44 -17.32
CA THR A 396 17.29 2.48 -16.06
C THR A 396 18.73 2.00 -16.29
N PRO A 397 19.70 2.37 -15.43
CA PRO A 397 21.09 1.99 -15.62
C PRO A 397 21.30 0.49 -15.76
N GLN A 398 20.59 -0.34 -15.01
CA GLN A 398 20.71 -1.80 -15.08
C GLN A 398 20.10 -2.40 -16.36
N ALA A 399 19.16 -1.69 -17.00
CA ALA A 399 18.49 -2.16 -18.21
C ALA A 399 19.07 -1.60 -19.52
N GLU A 400 20.05 -0.69 -19.45
CA GLU A 400 20.68 -0.11 -20.65
C GLU A 400 21.49 -1.15 -21.45
N ARG A 401 22.08 -2.12 -20.76
CA ARG A 401 22.95 -3.13 -21.37
C ARG A 401 22.85 -4.43 -20.60
N CYS A 402 22.93 -5.54 -21.31
CA CYS A 402 22.85 -6.88 -20.72
C CYS A 402 23.93 -7.10 -19.63
N GLU A 403 25.14 -6.56 -19.85
CA GLU A 403 26.27 -6.70 -18.91
C GLU A 403 26.08 -5.93 -17.60
N ASN A 404 25.14 -4.99 -17.54
CA ASN A 404 24.82 -4.27 -16.29
C ASN A 404 24.13 -5.17 -15.27
N CYS A 405 23.47 -6.25 -15.75
CA CYS A 405 22.90 -7.33 -14.94
C CYS A 405 23.76 -8.60 -15.01
N HIS A 406 23.98 -9.13 -16.24
CA HIS A 406 24.71 -10.35 -16.44
C HIS A 406 26.20 -10.19 -16.15
N GLY A 407 26.68 -10.91 -15.13
CA GLY A 407 28.06 -10.80 -14.66
C GLY A 407 28.30 -9.66 -13.67
N ASN A 408 27.24 -8.97 -13.22
CA ASN A 408 27.30 -7.94 -12.19
C ASN A 408 26.63 -8.45 -10.90
N PRO A 409 27.34 -9.07 -9.95
CA PRO A 409 26.78 -9.57 -8.72
C PRO A 409 26.32 -8.46 -7.77
N ASP A 410 26.80 -7.23 -7.94
CA ASP A 410 26.58 -6.13 -6.99
C ASP A 410 25.12 -5.65 -6.89
N ILE A 411 24.31 -5.90 -7.93
CA ILE A 411 22.90 -5.56 -7.91
C ILE A 411 22.01 -6.68 -7.37
N PHE A 412 22.58 -7.87 -7.10
CA PHE A 412 21.86 -9.01 -6.53
C PHE A 412 22.05 -9.09 -5.02
N LEU A 413 21.04 -9.57 -4.33
CA LEU A 413 21.16 -9.92 -2.92
C LEU A 413 21.96 -11.23 -2.79
N THR A 414 23.28 -11.12 -2.78
CA THR A 414 24.19 -12.26 -2.59
C THR A 414 24.51 -12.50 -1.12
N LEU A 415 25.20 -13.59 -0.81
CA LEU A 415 25.65 -13.88 0.55
C LEU A 415 26.50 -12.74 1.15
N ASP A 416 27.34 -12.11 0.34
CA ASP A 416 28.23 -11.02 0.78
C ASP A 416 27.47 -9.69 0.98
N ALA A 417 26.24 -9.58 0.45
CA ALA A 417 25.40 -8.39 0.57
C ALA A 417 24.47 -8.42 1.81
N VAL A 418 24.40 -9.55 2.51
CA VAL A 418 23.56 -9.72 3.70
C VAL A 418 24.43 -9.73 4.95
N ALA A 419 24.00 -9.02 6.00
CA ALA A 419 24.69 -9.02 7.29
C ALA A 419 24.83 -10.44 7.86
N GLU A 420 25.95 -10.73 8.53
CA GLU A 420 26.29 -12.09 8.99
C GLU A 420 25.23 -12.68 9.92
N ASP A 421 24.66 -11.86 10.79
CA ASP A 421 23.61 -12.20 11.75
C ASP A 421 22.21 -12.40 11.09
N GLU A 422 22.01 -11.89 9.87
CA GLU A 422 20.79 -12.01 9.10
C GLU A 422 20.83 -13.14 8.03
N LEU A 423 21.96 -13.77 7.82
CA LEU A 423 22.14 -14.79 6.75
C LEU A 423 21.14 -15.91 6.84
N GLU A 424 20.81 -16.38 8.06
CA GLU A 424 19.86 -17.48 8.26
C GLU A 424 18.45 -17.05 7.85
N ALA A 425 18.00 -15.85 8.26
CA ALA A 425 16.71 -15.30 7.93
C ALA A 425 16.52 -15.12 6.42
N ASN A 426 17.59 -14.73 5.71
CA ASN A 426 17.54 -14.35 4.29
C ASN A 426 17.91 -15.47 3.32
N ARG A 427 18.21 -16.68 3.80
CA ARG A 427 18.66 -17.81 2.97
C ARG A 427 17.76 -18.11 1.77
N SER A 428 16.46 -17.91 1.90
CA SER A 428 15.48 -18.18 0.85
C SER A 428 15.39 -17.11 -0.24
N VAL A 429 15.83 -15.89 0.05
CA VAL A 429 15.76 -14.73 -0.87
C VAL A 429 17.10 -14.40 -1.53
N ILE A 430 18.19 -14.98 -1.01
CA ILE A 430 19.55 -14.78 -1.54
C ILE A 430 19.70 -15.41 -2.91
N VAL A 431 20.30 -14.69 -3.84
CA VAL A 431 20.72 -15.16 -5.18
C VAL A 431 22.14 -15.69 -5.08
N SER A 432 22.27 -17.02 -4.91
CA SER A 432 23.58 -17.66 -4.77
C SER A 432 24.41 -17.67 -6.08
N GLU A 433 23.73 -17.68 -7.21
CA GLU A 433 24.35 -17.72 -8.54
C GLU A 433 23.72 -16.64 -9.43
N PRO A 434 24.21 -15.39 -9.37
CA PRO A 434 23.75 -14.33 -10.29
C PRO A 434 23.95 -14.72 -11.75
N PRO A 435 23.10 -14.29 -12.68
CA PRO A 435 23.22 -14.60 -14.11
C PRO A 435 24.60 -14.19 -14.65
N SER A 436 25.29 -15.12 -15.32
CA SER A 436 26.64 -14.90 -15.85
C SER A 436 26.63 -14.40 -17.30
N LEU A 437 27.72 -13.79 -17.74
CA LEU A 437 27.95 -13.42 -19.14
C LEU A 437 27.96 -14.63 -20.09
N THR A 438 28.30 -15.80 -19.57
CA THR A 438 28.30 -17.05 -20.37
C THR A 438 26.89 -17.44 -20.82
N LEU A 439 25.86 -17.14 -20.02
CA LEU A 439 24.46 -17.33 -20.42
C LEU A 439 24.08 -16.38 -21.56
N LEU A 440 24.57 -15.15 -21.52
CA LEU A 440 24.39 -14.18 -22.59
C LEU A 440 24.98 -14.68 -23.93
N ASP A 441 26.20 -15.21 -23.90
CA ASP A 441 26.84 -15.80 -25.07
C ASP A 441 26.06 -16.98 -25.66
N GLN A 442 25.36 -17.73 -24.83
CA GLN A 442 24.52 -18.85 -25.27
C GLN A 442 23.22 -18.39 -25.92
N VAL A 443 22.59 -17.34 -25.39
CA VAL A 443 21.37 -16.76 -25.98
C VAL A 443 21.66 -16.10 -27.32
N GLN A 444 22.78 -15.37 -27.43
CA GLN A 444 23.20 -14.74 -28.68
C GLN A 444 23.65 -15.72 -29.76
N ARG A 445 24.03 -16.95 -29.37
CA ARG A 445 24.43 -18.03 -30.29
C ARG A 445 23.30 -18.97 -30.64
N ALA A 446 22.11 -18.82 -30.05
CA ALA A 446 20.97 -19.60 -30.50
C ALA A 446 20.67 -19.27 -31.98
N PRO A 447 20.49 -20.26 -32.86
CA PRO A 447 20.23 -19.99 -34.26
C PRO A 447 18.97 -19.13 -34.38
N GLN A 448 19.14 -17.92 -34.91
CA GLN A 448 18.00 -17.18 -35.42
C GLN A 448 17.47 -18.02 -36.58
N ASP A 449 16.27 -18.53 -36.46
CA ASP A 449 15.60 -19.24 -37.56
C ASP A 449 15.56 -18.29 -38.76
N GLU A 450 16.46 -18.55 -39.71
CA GLU A 450 16.44 -17.85 -41.01
C GLU A 450 15.05 -18.03 -41.61
N PRO A 451 14.35 -16.97 -42.02
CA PRO A 451 13.08 -17.12 -42.68
C PRO A 451 13.31 -17.96 -43.96
N GLN A 452 12.73 -19.15 -43.98
CA GLN A 452 12.75 -20.01 -45.15
C GLN A 452 12.23 -19.22 -46.36
N GLN A 453 13.12 -18.95 -47.31
CA GLN A 453 12.73 -18.37 -48.59
C GLN A 453 11.74 -19.32 -49.26
N PRO A 454 10.61 -18.83 -49.80
CA PRO A 454 9.70 -19.66 -50.54
C PRO A 454 10.43 -20.19 -51.77
N THR A 455 10.55 -21.52 -51.85
CA THR A 455 11.01 -22.21 -53.06
C THR A 455 10.06 -21.89 -54.18
N SER A 456 10.53 -21.19 -55.20
CA SER A 456 9.83 -21.04 -56.47
C SER A 456 9.86 -22.40 -57.16
N GLU A 457 8.74 -23.13 -57.14
CA GLU A 457 8.49 -24.17 -58.10
C GLU A 457 7.88 -23.59 -59.39
N ASP A 458 8.54 -23.91 -60.50
CA ASP A 458 8.10 -23.65 -61.88
C ASP A 458 6.80 -24.38 -62.23
#